data_e78884e78202fab8ec71c91908fc9abb
#
_entry.id   e78884e78202fab8ec71c91908fc9abb
#
_cell.length_a   1.000
_cell.length_b   1.000
_cell.length_c   1.000
_cell.angle_alpha   90.00
_cell.angle_beta   90.00
_cell.angle_gamma   90.00
#
_symmetry.space_group_name_H-M   'P 1'
#
loop_
_entity.id
_entity.type
_entity.pdbx_description
1 polymer ?
#
loop_
_entity_poly.entity_id
_entity_poly.type
_entity_poly.pdbx_seq_one_letter_code
_entity_poly.pdbx_strand_id
1 'polypeptide(L)'
;MSTHSKPGPGPMEQLIRKSISDTFKPTELLIVNESYKHRHHAAMRDVSSTETHFRVTVVAEVFSGQSPIQRQRSIYALLKKEMAMEGGIHALTLVTKTPKEYEAAL
;
A
#
# COMPACT_ATOMS: atom_id res chain seq x y z
N MET A 1 12.96 20.55 20.01
CA MET A 1 13.04 19.45 19.07
C MET A 1 12.25 18.26 19.59
N SER A 2 11.36 17.73 18.78
CA SER A 2 10.56 16.61 19.21
C SER A 2 11.29 15.29 18.97
N THR A 3 11.45 14.51 20.02
CA THR A 3 11.99 13.17 19.92
C THR A 3 10.89 12.15 19.71
N HIS A 4 9.63 12.62 19.68
CA HIS A 4 8.45 11.76 19.60
C HIS A 4 7.72 11.87 18.26
N SER A 5 8.29 12.58 17.29
CA SER A 5 7.67 12.63 15.98
C SER A 5 7.64 11.23 15.38
N LYS A 6 6.54 10.93 14.68
CA LYS A 6 6.43 9.65 14.01
C LYS A 6 7.57 9.50 13.01
N PRO A 7 8.16 8.33 12.91
CA PRO A 7 9.13 8.09 11.85
C PRO A 7 8.44 8.29 10.51
N GLY A 8 9.17 8.79 9.55
CA GLY A 8 8.67 8.92 8.20
C GLY A 8 8.38 7.55 7.60
N PRO A 9 7.87 7.53 6.35
CA PRO A 9 7.62 6.26 5.69
C PRO A 9 8.90 5.47 5.54
N GLY A 10 8.82 4.17 5.81
CA GLY A 10 9.95 3.29 5.65
C GLY A 10 10.22 2.96 4.19
N PRO A 11 11.29 2.19 3.93
CA PRO A 11 11.69 1.89 2.56
C PRO A 11 10.65 1.13 1.75
N MET A 12 9.89 0.23 2.36
CA MET A 12 8.86 -0.51 1.62
C MET A 12 7.70 0.40 1.25
N GLU A 13 7.26 1.25 2.15
CA GLU A 13 6.20 2.21 1.84
C GLU A 13 6.63 3.16 0.73
N GLN A 14 7.87 3.63 0.77
CA GLN A 14 8.41 4.51 -0.25
C GLN A 14 8.44 3.82 -1.61
N LEU A 15 8.80 2.55 -1.64
CA LEU A 15 8.84 1.77 -2.86
C LEU A 15 7.44 1.58 -3.44
N ILE A 16 6.46 1.23 -2.60
CA ILE A 16 5.07 1.09 -3.02
C ILE A 16 4.58 2.41 -3.62
N ARG A 17 4.84 3.51 -2.92
CA ARG A 17 4.41 4.84 -3.35
C ARG A 17 5.01 5.20 -4.71
N LYS A 18 6.29 5.00 -4.87
CA LYS A 18 6.96 5.32 -6.12
C LYS A 18 6.45 4.46 -7.28
N SER A 19 6.34 3.16 -7.07
CA SER A 19 5.89 2.23 -8.10
C SER A 19 4.48 2.56 -8.58
N ILE A 20 3.57 2.79 -7.64
CA ILE A 20 2.18 3.10 -7.98
C ILE A 20 2.08 4.49 -8.62
N SER A 21 2.78 5.46 -8.07
CA SER A 21 2.75 6.83 -8.61
C SER A 21 3.26 6.87 -10.04
N ASP A 22 4.35 6.20 -10.32
CA ASP A 22 4.95 6.19 -11.66
C ASP A 22 4.07 5.45 -12.67
N THR A 23 3.41 4.39 -12.25
CA THR A 23 2.66 3.53 -13.15
C THR A 23 1.23 4.01 -13.39
N PHE A 24 0.53 4.40 -12.33
CA PHE A 24 -0.90 4.72 -12.42
C PHE A 24 -1.21 6.21 -12.42
N LYS A 25 -0.25 7.05 -12.05
CA LYS A 25 -0.43 8.50 -11.97
C LYS A 25 -1.68 8.87 -11.17
N PRO A 26 -1.80 8.38 -9.94
CA PRO A 26 -3.03 8.59 -9.17
C PRO A 26 -3.24 10.05 -8.79
N THR A 27 -4.52 10.43 -8.68
CA THR A 27 -4.89 11.74 -8.15
C THR A 27 -4.85 11.72 -6.62
N GLU A 28 -5.03 10.54 -6.02
CA GLU A 28 -4.91 10.33 -4.59
C GLU A 28 -4.22 8.99 -4.36
N LEU A 29 -3.34 8.96 -3.38
CA LEU A 29 -2.67 7.73 -2.99
C LEU A 29 -2.47 7.75 -1.49
N LEU A 30 -3.15 6.83 -0.81
CA LEU A 30 -3.10 6.71 0.64
C LEU A 30 -2.48 5.36 0.97
N ILE A 31 -1.39 5.38 1.72
CA ILE A 31 -0.73 4.15 2.14
C ILE A 31 -0.68 4.14 3.65
N VAL A 32 -1.28 3.12 4.24
CA VAL A 32 -1.28 2.95 5.69
C VAL A 32 -0.53 1.67 6.02
N ASN A 33 0.51 1.80 6.81
CA ASN A 33 1.25 0.65 7.32
C ASN A 33 0.51 0.13 8.55
N GLU A 34 -0.09 -1.05 8.41
CA GLU A 34 -0.88 -1.67 9.47
C GLU A 34 -0.12 -2.76 10.22
N SER A 35 1.17 -2.84 10.02
CA SER A 35 1.98 -3.87 10.65
C SER A 35 1.91 -3.84 12.18
N TYR A 36 1.69 -2.67 12.75
CA TYR A 36 1.57 -2.53 14.21
C TYR A 36 0.44 -3.37 14.79
N LYS A 37 -0.56 -3.70 14.02
CA LYS A 37 -1.70 -4.50 14.47
C LYS A 37 -1.30 -5.94 14.79
N HIS A 38 -0.13 -6.35 14.36
CA HIS A 38 0.36 -7.72 14.50
C HIS A 38 1.55 -7.83 15.46
N ARG A 39 1.95 -6.73 16.08
CA ARG A 39 3.12 -6.70 16.96
C ARG A 39 2.99 -7.52 18.22
N HIS A 40 1.76 -7.78 18.65
CA HIS A 40 1.52 -8.51 19.89
C HIS A 40 1.67 -10.02 19.74
N HIS A 41 1.77 -10.51 18.52
CA HIS A 41 1.98 -11.92 18.28
C HIS A 41 3.43 -12.29 18.56
N ALA A 42 3.62 -13.40 19.27
CA ALA A 42 4.98 -13.83 19.63
C ALA A 42 5.88 -13.97 18.42
N ALA A 43 5.33 -14.44 17.31
CA ALA A 43 6.07 -14.61 16.07
C ALA A 43 6.58 -13.29 15.50
N MET A 44 5.98 -12.17 15.88
CA MET A 44 6.36 -10.84 15.38
C MET A 44 7.40 -10.16 16.26
N ARG A 45 7.67 -10.69 17.44
CA ARG A 45 8.60 -10.06 18.39
C ARG A 45 10.02 -9.97 17.85
N ASP A 46 10.42 -10.98 17.10
CA ASP A 46 11.77 -11.08 16.57
C ASP A 46 11.88 -10.63 15.12
N VAL A 47 10.79 -10.13 14.56
CA VAL A 47 10.79 -9.64 13.18
C VAL A 47 11.37 -8.24 13.16
N SER A 48 12.46 -8.07 12.42
CA SER A 48 13.12 -6.78 12.32
C SER A 48 12.34 -5.80 11.42
N SER A 49 11.55 -6.31 10.48
CA SER A 49 10.78 -5.46 9.58
C SER A 49 9.45 -5.07 10.23
N THR A 50 9.12 -3.77 10.14
CA THR A 50 7.84 -3.24 10.59
C THR A 50 6.97 -2.84 9.41
N GLU A 51 7.31 -3.30 8.22
CA GLU A 51 6.62 -2.92 6.99
C GLU A 51 6.12 -4.15 6.22
N THR A 52 5.23 -4.91 6.84
CA THR A 52 4.76 -6.18 6.28
C THR A 52 3.28 -6.16 5.87
N HIS A 53 2.49 -5.26 6.44
CA HIS A 53 1.04 -5.21 6.21
C HIS A 53 0.64 -3.80 5.84
N PHE A 54 0.04 -3.66 4.65
CA PHE A 54 -0.33 -2.34 4.13
C PHE A 54 -1.77 -2.31 3.66
N ARG A 55 -2.39 -1.16 3.85
CA ARG A 55 -3.66 -0.82 3.21
C ARG A 55 -3.37 0.32 2.25
N VAL A 56 -3.70 0.14 0.99
CA VAL A 56 -3.38 1.13 -0.04
C VAL A 56 -4.65 1.52 -0.79
N THR A 57 -4.94 2.81 -0.79
CA THR A 57 -6.04 3.38 -1.57
C THR A 57 -5.43 4.09 -2.76
N VAL A 58 -5.84 3.68 -3.96
CA VAL A 58 -5.35 4.25 -5.21
C VAL A 58 -6.53 4.83 -5.97
N VAL A 59 -6.49 6.14 -6.21
CA VAL A 59 -7.50 6.83 -6.99
C VAL A 59 -6.86 7.28 -8.28
N ALA A 60 -7.26 6.67 -9.39
CA ALA A 60 -6.59 6.94 -10.67
C ALA A 60 -7.57 6.88 -11.83
N GLU A 61 -7.40 7.81 -12.77
CA GLU A 61 -8.24 7.88 -13.96
C GLU A 61 -8.05 6.66 -14.86
N VAL A 62 -6.87 6.05 -14.84
CA VAL A 62 -6.59 4.86 -15.65
C VAL A 62 -7.47 3.67 -15.29
N PHE A 63 -8.10 3.71 -14.11
CA PHE A 63 -9.02 2.64 -13.70
C PHE A 63 -10.40 2.73 -14.34
N SER A 64 -10.71 3.81 -15.06
CA SER A 64 -11.98 3.95 -15.75
C SER A 64 -12.16 2.81 -16.74
N GLY A 65 -13.34 2.18 -16.70
CA GLY A 65 -13.65 1.07 -17.61
C GLY A 65 -13.09 -0.27 -17.16
N GLN A 66 -12.34 -0.31 -16.06
CA GLN A 66 -11.81 -1.56 -15.51
C GLN A 66 -12.66 -2.02 -14.33
N SER A 67 -12.85 -3.33 -14.22
CA SER A 67 -13.51 -3.90 -13.06
C SER A 67 -12.59 -3.81 -11.84
N PRO A 68 -13.15 -3.86 -10.62
CA PRO A 68 -12.31 -3.86 -9.42
C PRO A 68 -11.25 -4.94 -9.44
N ILE A 69 -11.57 -6.12 -9.94
CA ILE A 69 -10.62 -7.23 -9.98
C ILE A 69 -9.47 -6.95 -10.95
N GLN A 70 -9.78 -6.33 -12.09
CA GLN A 70 -8.74 -5.97 -13.06
C GLN A 70 -7.77 -4.94 -12.46
N ARG A 71 -8.32 -3.97 -11.74
CA ARG A 71 -7.51 -2.94 -11.07
C ARG A 71 -6.58 -3.56 -10.05
N GLN A 72 -7.11 -4.45 -9.23
CA GLN A 72 -6.32 -5.11 -8.19
C GLN A 72 -5.24 -5.98 -8.78
N ARG A 73 -5.56 -6.74 -9.83
CA ARG A 73 -4.58 -7.56 -10.51
C ARG A 73 -3.42 -6.75 -11.06
N SER A 74 -3.70 -5.56 -11.58
CA SER A 74 -2.66 -4.67 -12.09
C SER A 74 -1.69 -4.27 -11.00
N ILE A 75 -2.22 -3.95 -9.81
CA ILE A 75 -1.37 -3.55 -8.69
C ILE A 75 -0.59 -4.73 -8.13
N TYR A 76 -1.23 -5.89 -8.00
CA TYR A 76 -0.52 -7.09 -7.55
C TYR A 76 0.59 -7.48 -8.52
N ALA A 77 0.35 -7.34 -9.82
CA ALA A 77 1.38 -7.62 -10.82
C ALA A 77 2.55 -6.66 -10.68
N LEU A 78 2.26 -5.38 -10.42
CA LEU A 78 3.30 -4.37 -10.23
C LEU A 78 4.17 -4.67 -9.01
N LEU A 79 3.55 -5.15 -7.93
CA LEU A 79 4.24 -5.38 -6.65
C LEU A 79 4.58 -6.85 -6.42
N LYS A 80 4.53 -7.67 -7.46
CA LYS A 80 4.73 -9.11 -7.35
C LYS A 80 6.06 -9.46 -6.68
N LYS A 81 7.12 -8.78 -7.07
CA LYS A 81 8.45 -9.03 -6.52
C LYS A 81 8.49 -8.75 -5.02
N GLU A 82 7.93 -7.63 -4.63
CA GLU A 82 7.91 -7.21 -3.22
C GLU A 82 7.06 -8.13 -2.36
N MET A 83 6.01 -8.70 -2.94
CA MET A 83 5.16 -9.65 -2.20
C MET A 83 5.79 -11.03 -2.09
N ALA A 84 6.66 -11.38 -3.01
CA ALA A 84 7.32 -12.69 -3.03
C ALA A 84 8.61 -12.73 -2.23
N MET A 85 9.24 -11.58 -1.99
CA MET A 85 10.54 -11.55 -1.35
C MET A 85 10.45 -11.78 0.16
N GLU A 86 11.50 -12.39 0.71
CA GLU A 86 11.60 -12.58 2.14
C GLU A 86 11.73 -11.20 2.82
N GLY A 87 10.94 -10.99 3.86
CA GLY A 87 10.92 -9.69 4.54
C GLY A 87 10.14 -8.63 3.79
N GLY A 88 9.44 -9.00 2.72
CA GLY A 88 8.64 -8.07 1.94
C GLY A 88 7.21 -7.93 2.45
N ILE A 89 6.30 -7.68 1.52
CA ILE A 89 4.89 -7.45 1.87
C ILE A 89 4.21 -8.79 2.15
N HIS A 90 3.67 -8.96 3.36
CA HIS A 90 2.92 -10.16 3.73
C HIS A 90 1.45 -10.05 3.38
N ALA A 91 0.89 -8.86 3.55
CA ALA A 91 -0.53 -8.64 3.27
C ALA A 91 -0.72 -7.25 2.67
N LEU A 92 -1.55 -7.19 1.66
CA LEU A 92 -1.82 -5.96 0.95
C LEU A 92 -3.34 -5.86 0.73
N THR A 93 -3.96 -4.88 1.38
CA THR A 93 -5.36 -4.58 1.19
C THR A 93 -5.47 -3.40 0.24
N LEU A 94 -6.23 -3.56 -0.82
CA LEU A 94 -6.33 -2.54 -1.86
C LEU A 94 -7.73 -1.97 -1.95
N VAL A 95 -7.81 -0.65 -2.06
CA VAL A 95 -9.02 0.06 -2.42
C VAL A 95 -8.69 0.82 -3.71
N THR A 96 -9.40 0.52 -4.78
CA THR A 96 -9.13 1.11 -6.09
C THR A 96 -10.37 1.85 -6.58
N LYS A 97 -10.18 3.12 -6.93
CA LYS A 97 -11.29 3.98 -7.34
C LYS A 97 -10.86 4.83 -8.53
N THR A 98 -11.83 5.22 -9.34
CA THR A 98 -11.63 6.35 -10.26
C THR A 98 -11.85 7.63 -9.44
N PRO A 99 -11.39 8.78 -9.92
CA PRO A 99 -11.68 10.04 -9.24
C PRO A 99 -13.18 10.27 -9.04
N LYS A 100 -13.96 9.92 -10.04
CA LYS A 100 -15.42 10.06 -9.97
C LYS A 100 -16.03 9.19 -8.87
N GLU A 101 -15.60 7.93 -8.79
CA GLU A 101 -16.06 7.01 -7.75
C GLU A 101 -15.67 7.47 -6.35
N TYR A 102 -14.44 7.94 -6.23
CA TYR A 102 -13.92 8.40 -4.95
C TYR A 102 -14.68 9.63 -4.46
N GLU A 103 -14.91 10.58 -5.36
CA GLU A 103 -15.65 11.78 -5.05
C GLU A 103 -17.09 11.46 -4.63
N ALA A 104 -17.73 10.51 -5.30
CA ALA A 104 -19.09 10.10 -4.99
C ALA A 104 -19.20 9.41 -3.62
N ALA A 105 -18.12 8.85 -3.12
CA ALA A 105 -18.09 8.16 -1.82
C ALA A 105 -17.80 9.07 -0.65
N LEU A 106 -17.44 10.33 -0.90
CA LEU A 106 -17.08 11.28 0.18
C LEU A 106 -18.30 11.84 0.92
#